data_e3278295980af187fe02d75c4effc292
#
_entry.id   e3278295980af187fe02d75c4effc292
#
_cell.length_a   1.000
_cell.length_b   1.000
_cell.length_c   1.000
_cell.angle_alpha   90.00
_cell.angle_beta   90.00
_cell.angle_gamma   90.00
#
_symmetry.space_group_name_H-M   'P 1'
#
loop_
_entity.id
_entity.type
_entity.pdbx_description
1 polymer ?
#
loop_
_entity_poly.entity_id
_entity_poly.type
_entity_poly.pdbx_seq_one_letter_code
_entity_poly.pdbx_strand_id
1 'polypeptide(L)'
;MSIFRSLFTTSAGDIAPDEAQRAIAQGTPVVDVREADEFAAGAIPGAVNVPLGRIQQLGARALASAGINLDAGDVILVCRSGARSGNACAALQASLGEHARNLSGGVMAWAREGLPLTPNGRQA
;
A
#
# COMPACT_ATOMS: atom_id res chain seq x y z
N MET A 1 -24.58 2.27 0.38
CA MET A 1 -23.50 1.47 -0.15
C MET A 1 -23.99 0.60 -1.28
N SER A 2 -23.23 0.47 -2.34
CA SER A 2 -23.67 -0.20 -3.54
C SER A 2 -23.06 -1.59 -3.67
N ILE A 3 -23.90 -2.59 -3.91
CA ILE A 3 -23.48 -3.95 -4.23
C ILE A 3 -22.70 -3.95 -5.55
N PHE A 4 -23.04 -3.06 -6.46
CA PHE A 4 -22.30 -2.92 -7.70
C PHE A 4 -20.83 -2.62 -7.49
N ARG A 5 -20.50 -1.78 -6.52
CA ARG A 5 -19.09 -1.51 -6.23
C ARG A 5 -18.34 -2.77 -5.89
N SER A 6 -18.92 -3.59 -5.03
CA SER A 6 -18.30 -4.85 -4.63
C SER A 6 -18.06 -5.77 -5.81
N LEU A 7 -18.96 -5.76 -6.79
CA LEU A 7 -18.88 -6.66 -7.95
C LEU A 7 -17.91 -6.18 -9.01
N PHE A 8 -17.75 -4.88 -9.20
CA PHE A 8 -17.08 -4.34 -10.38
C PHE A 8 -15.80 -3.55 -10.11
N THR A 9 -15.45 -3.30 -8.87
CA THR A 9 -14.28 -2.49 -8.58
C THR A 9 -13.16 -3.31 -8.00
N THR A 10 -13.15 -3.50 -6.70
CA THR A 10 -12.03 -4.13 -6.01
C THR A 10 -12.51 -5.35 -5.25
N SER A 11 -11.64 -6.33 -5.10
CA SER A 11 -11.92 -7.46 -4.22
C SER A 11 -11.77 -7.00 -2.76
N ALA A 12 -12.25 -7.83 -1.84
CA ALA A 12 -12.09 -7.56 -0.42
C ALA A 12 -10.62 -7.36 -0.10
N GLY A 13 -10.30 -6.30 0.63
CA GLY A 13 -8.94 -5.95 0.97
C GLY A 13 -8.23 -5.05 -0.02
N ASP A 14 -8.78 -4.87 -1.21
CA ASP A 14 -8.20 -3.94 -2.18
C ASP A 14 -8.74 -2.54 -1.95
N ILE A 15 -7.97 -1.55 -2.40
CA ILE A 15 -8.39 -0.14 -2.32
C ILE A 15 -8.02 0.55 -3.64
N ALA A 16 -8.96 1.30 -4.18
CA ALA A 16 -8.74 2.03 -5.43
C ALA A 16 -7.89 3.29 -5.19
N PRO A 17 -7.19 3.81 -6.22
CA PRO A 17 -6.34 4.98 -6.04
C PRO A 17 -7.03 6.19 -5.44
N ASP A 18 -8.25 6.52 -5.86
CA ASP A 18 -8.98 7.66 -5.33
C ASP A 18 -9.34 7.48 -3.86
N GLU A 19 -9.75 6.28 -3.47
CA GLU A 19 -10.00 5.95 -2.07
C GLU A 19 -8.72 6.02 -1.24
N ALA A 20 -7.62 5.50 -1.81
CA ALA A 20 -6.33 5.52 -1.15
C ALA A 20 -5.86 6.96 -0.91
N GLN A 21 -6.04 7.83 -1.91
CA GLN A 21 -5.67 9.23 -1.76
C GLN A 21 -6.40 9.88 -0.57
N ARG A 22 -7.70 9.61 -0.45
CA ARG A 22 -8.48 10.15 0.66
C ARG A 22 -8.02 9.58 2.00
N ALA A 23 -7.74 8.29 2.05
CA ALA A 23 -7.25 7.65 3.27
C ALA A 23 -5.89 8.20 3.70
N ILE A 24 -4.98 8.38 2.75
CA ILE A 24 -3.66 8.94 3.00
C ILE A 24 -3.77 10.35 3.55
N ALA A 25 -4.66 11.16 2.99
CA ALA A 25 -4.88 12.53 3.47
C ALA A 25 -5.36 12.55 4.93
N GLN A 26 -5.96 11.46 5.39
CA GLN A 26 -6.42 11.33 6.76
C GLN A 26 -5.42 10.60 7.67
N GLY A 27 -4.26 10.28 7.15
CA GLY A 27 -3.18 9.71 7.95
C GLY A 27 -2.95 8.22 7.82
N THR A 28 -3.67 7.53 6.92
CA THR A 28 -3.43 6.10 6.70
C THR A 28 -2.03 5.88 6.16
N PRO A 29 -1.22 5.02 6.79
CA PRO A 29 0.14 4.77 6.32
C PRO A 29 0.17 3.98 5.02
N VAL A 30 1.18 4.26 4.19
CA VAL A 30 1.43 3.57 2.94
C VAL A 30 2.80 2.88 3.02
N VAL A 31 2.81 1.60 2.72
CA VAL A 31 4.04 0.82 2.68
C VAL A 31 4.29 0.38 1.25
N ASP A 32 5.41 0.81 0.69
CA ASP A 32 5.82 0.42 -0.66
C ASP A 32 6.70 -0.81 -0.55
N VAL A 33 6.24 -1.91 -1.15
CA VAL A 33 6.92 -3.21 -1.00
C VAL A 33 7.87 -3.52 -2.15
N ARG A 34 8.12 -2.52 -3.02
CA ARG A 34 9.07 -2.68 -4.12
C ARG A 34 10.51 -2.66 -3.59
N GLU A 35 11.45 -2.90 -4.49
CA GLU A 35 12.86 -2.80 -4.13
C GLU A 35 13.25 -1.33 -3.95
N ALA A 36 14.36 -1.10 -3.22
CA ALA A 36 14.77 0.24 -2.84
C ALA A 36 15.03 1.16 -4.04
N ASP A 37 15.58 0.63 -5.13
CA ASP A 37 15.86 1.42 -6.33
C ASP A 37 14.58 1.85 -7.04
N GLU A 38 13.57 0.99 -7.08
CA GLU A 38 12.26 1.35 -7.62
C GLU A 38 11.63 2.48 -6.79
N PHE A 39 11.68 2.33 -5.48
CA PHE A 39 11.15 3.32 -4.55
C PHE A 39 11.87 4.67 -4.71
N ALA A 40 13.17 4.63 -4.81
CA ALA A 40 13.98 5.85 -4.97
C ALA A 40 13.61 6.61 -6.23
N ALA A 41 13.31 5.90 -7.32
CA ALA A 41 12.99 6.52 -8.60
C ALA A 41 11.66 7.26 -8.59
N GLY A 42 10.73 6.86 -7.73
CA GLY A 42 9.44 7.53 -7.62
C GLY A 42 8.47 6.70 -6.80
N ALA A 43 7.88 7.31 -5.78
CA ALA A 43 6.96 6.64 -4.87
C ALA A 43 5.86 7.60 -4.43
N ILE A 44 4.78 7.04 -3.90
CA ILE A 44 3.69 7.84 -3.34
C ILE A 44 4.25 8.71 -2.20
N PRO A 45 3.97 10.02 -2.20
CA PRO A 45 4.47 10.89 -1.14
C PRO A 45 4.06 10.38 0.25
N GLY A 46 5.05 10.27 1.13
CA GLY A 46 4.85 9.79 2.49
C GLY A 46 4.92 8.28 2.65
N ALA A 47 5.07 7.53 1.56
CA ALA A 47 5.21 6.07 1.64
C ALA A 47 6.53 5.70 2.30
N VAL A 48 6.51 4.57 3.00
CA VAL A 48 7.70 3.98 3.63
C VAL A 48 8.06 2.71 2.88
N ASN A 49 9.32 2.56 2.52
CA ASN A 49 9.76 1.38 1.75
C ASN A 49 10.09 0.23 2.68
N VAL A 50 9.35 -0.85 2.53
CA VAL A 50 9.63 -2.13 3.20
C VAL A 50 9.51 -3.21 2.15
N PRO A 51 10.63 -3.65 1.56
CA PRO A 51 10.57 -4.63 0.46
C PRO A 51 9.85 -5.91 0.85
N LEU A 52 9.16 -6.48 -0.13
CA LEU A 52 8.34 -7.68 0.07
C LEU A 52 9.07 -8.79 0.82
N GLY A 53 10.35 -9.02 0.49
CA GLY A 53 11.12 -10.07 1.14
C GLY A 53 11.19 -9.93 2.67
N ARG A 54 11.28 -8.70 3.16
CA ARG A 54 11.28 -8.46 4.60
C ARG A 54 9.93 -8.79 5.23
N ILE A 55 8.86 -8.44 4.54
CA ILE A 55 7.51 -8.72 5.05
C ILE A 55 7.27 -10.23 5.07
N GLN A 56 7.71 -10.93 4.02
CA GLN A 56 7.58 -12.38 3.98
C GLN A 56 8.39 -13.06 5.07
N GLN A 57 9.53 -12.49 5.43
CA GLN A 57 10.42 -13.03 6.45
C GLN A 57 9.93 -12.72 7.87
N LEU A 58 9.46 -11.51 8.11
CA LEU A 58 9.19 -10.99 9.46
C LEU A 58 7.71 -10.71 9.75
N GLY A 59 6.84 -10.74 8.73
CA GLY A 59 5.45 -10.38 8.90
C GLY A 59 5.27 -8.94 9.35
N ALA A 60 4.30 -8.71 10.22
CA ALA A 60 3.99 -7.35 10.70
C ALA A 60 5.17 -6.70 11.43
N ARG A 61 6.11 -7.50 11.95
CA ARG A 61 7.30 -6.94 12.60
C ARG A 61 8.14 -6.11 11.64
N ALA A 62 8.12 -6.43 10.35
CA ALA A 62 8.83 -5.63 9.35
C ALA A 62 8.26 -4.22 9.28
N LEU A 63 6.93 -4.08 9.38
CA LEU A 63 6.27 -2.79 9.36
C LEU A 63 6.52 -2.02 10.65
N ALA A 64 6.38 -2.68 11.78
CA ALA A 64 6.62 -2.04 13.09
C ALA A 64 8.06 -1.52 13.19
N SER A 65 9.03 -2.31 12.71
CA SER A 65 10.45 -1.90 12.71
C SER A 65 10.70 -0.68 11.82
N ALA A 66 9.86 -0.48 10.81
CA ALA A 66 9.96 0.67 9.92
C ALA A 66 9.18 1.89 10.44
N GLY A 67 8.61 1.80 11.63
CA GLY A 67 7.90 2.91 12.25
C GLY A 67 6.43 3.02 11.91
N ILE A 68 5.85 2.00 11.30
CA ILE A 68 4.43 2.02 10.95
C ILE A 68 3.60 1.74 12.21
N ASN A 69 2.62 2.60 12.47
CA ASN A 69 1.69 2.40 13.57
C ASN A 69 0.60 1.41 13.15
N LEU A 70 0.68 0.19 13.69
CA LEU A 70 -0.26 -0.88 13.35
C LEU A 70 -1.54 -0.84 14.16
N ASP A 71 -1.60 -0.02 15.20
CA ASP A 71 -2.78 0.06 16.06
C ASP A 71 -3.84 1.00 15.51
N ALA A 72 -3.50 1.80 14.52
CA ALA A 72 -4.38 2.86 14.04
C ALA A 72 -5.42 2.42 13.01
N GLY A 73 -5.38 1.18 12.56
CA GLY A 73 -6.32 0.65 11.58
C GLY A 73 -5.64 0.19 10.30
N ASP A 74 -6.09 0.68 9.15
CA ASP A 74 -5.61 0.20 7.85
C ASP A 74 -4.17 0.60 7.54
N VAL A 75 -3.52 -0.25 6.76
CA VAL A 75 -2.22 0.00 6.14
C VAL A 75 -2.38 -0.28 4.66
N ILE A 76 -1.95 0.64 3.81
CA ILE A 76 -2.02 0.44 2.37
C ILE A 76 -0.68 -0.11 1.88
N LEU A 77 -0.72 -1.25 1.21
CA LEU A 77 0.48 -1.90 0.63
C LEU A 77 0.48 -1.60 -0.87
N VAL A 78 1.62 -1.18 -1.40
CA VAL A 78 1.70 -0.82 -2.81
C VAL A 78 2.95 -1.40 -3.48
N CYS A 79 2.77 -1.82 -4.73
CA CYS A 79 3.89 -2.18 -5.59
C CYS A 79 3.67 -1.53 -6.96
N ARG A 80 4.30 -2.06 -8.02
CA ARG A 80 4.16 -1.47 -9.34
C ARG A 80 2.75 -1.66 -9.89
N SER A 81 2.21 -2.89 -9.83
CA SER A 81 0.93 -3.23 -10.49
C SER A 81 -0.08 -3.93 -9.57
N GLY A 82 0.30 -4.21 -8.34
CA GLY A 82 -0.59 -4.84 -7.36
C GLY A 82 -0.26 -6.29 -7.02
N ALA A 83 0.63 -6.95 -7.77
CA ALA A 83 0.93 -8.37 -7.55
C ALA A 83 1.77 -8.60 -6.29
N ARG A 84 2.90 -7.92 -6.17
CA ARG A 84 3.78 -8.07 -5.01
C ARG A 84 3.10 -7.60 -3.72
N SER A 85 2.37 -6.49 -3.81
CA SER A 85 1.64 -5.98 -2.64
C SER A 85 0.49 -6.90 -2.24
N GLY A 86 -0.12 -7.59 -3.21
CA GLY A 86 -1.08 -8.65 -2.89
C GLY A 86 -0.44 -9.78 -2.08
N ASN A 87 0.78 -10.17 -2.45
CA ASN A 87 1.53 -11.17 -1.70
C ASN A 87 1.90 -10.66 -0.30
N ALA A 88 2.20 -9.38 -0.18
CA ALA A 88 2.46 -8.77 1.13
C ALA A 88 1.22 -8.81 2.00
N CYS A 89 0.06 -8.50 1.45
CA CYS A 89 -1.21 -8.59 2.20
C CYS A 89 -1.46 -10.02 2.67
N ALA A 90 -1.18 -11.01 1.83
CA ALA A 90 -1.32 -12.41 2.21
C ALA A 90 -0.39 -12.77 3.37
N ALA A 91 0.84 -12.30 3.33
CA ALA A 91 1.81 -12.53 4.41
C ALA A 91 1.41 -11.84 5.72
N LEU A 92 0.64 -10.77 5.63
CA LEU A 92 0.19 -9.99 6.79
C LEU A 92 -1.20 -10.41 7.29
N GLN A 93 -1.84 -11.37 6.62
CA GLN A 93 -3.22 -11.74 6.90
C GLN A 93 -3.42 -12.15 8.36
N ALA A 94 -2.51 -12.95 8.91
CA ALA A 94 -2.64 -13.44 10.28
C ALA A 94 -2.59 -12.32 11.31
N SER A 95 -1.82 -11.27 11.04
CA SER A 95 -1.63 -10.16 11.99
C SER A 95 -2.61 -9.02 11.77
N LEU A 96 -2.86 -8.66 10.52
CA LEU A 96 -3.62 -7.47 10.18
C LEU A 96 -4.99 -7.75 9.56
N GLY A 97 -5.21 -8.97 9.08
CA GLY A 97 -6.48 -9.31 8.45
C GLY A 97 -6.82 -8.35 7.32
N GLU A 98 -8.05 -7.86 7.33
CA GLU A 98 -8.56 -6.94 6.31
C GLU A 98 -7.96 -5.55 6.38
N HIS A 99 -7.19 -5.24 7.43
CA HIS A 99 -6.53 -3.95 7.55
C HIS A 99 -5.33 -3.81 6.62
N ALA A 100 -4.81 -4.93 6.08
CA ALA A 100 -3.80 -4.88 5.04
C ALA A 100 -4.51 -4.67 3.70
N ARG A 101 -4.43 -3.46 3.15
CA ARG A 101 -5.16 -3.06 1.95
C ARG A 101 -4.22 -2.96 0.76
N ASN A 102 -4.54 -3.67 -0.31
CA ASN A 102 -3.73 -3.68 -1.53
C ASN A 102 -4.16 -2.55 -2.46
N LEU A 103 -3.25 -1.65 -2.82
CA LEU A 103 -3.56 -0.59 -3.78
C LEU A 103 -3.76 -1.21 -5.16
N SER A 104 -5.00 -1.19 -5.64
CA SER A 104 -5.37 -1.79 -6.93
C SER A 104 -4.59 -1.14 -8.05
N GLY A 105 -3.91 -1.97 -8.85
CA GLY A 105 -3.12 -1.49 -9.99
C GLY A 105 -1.81 -0.80 -9.62
N GLY A 106 -1.50 -0.68 -8.34
CA GLY A 106 -0.21 -0.17 -7.87
C GLY A 106 0.10 1.26 -8.26
N VAL A 107 1.39 1.61 -8.25
CA VAL A 107 1.82 2.96 -8.63
C VAL A 107 1.48 3.29 -10.07
N MET A 108 1.32 2.27 -10.93
CA MET A 108 0.92 2.50 -12.32
C MET A 108 -0.48 3.08 -12.40
N ALA A 109 -1.45 2.49 -11.68
CA ALA A 109 -2.81 2.99 -11.65
C ALA A 109 -2.88 4.35 -10.96
N TRP A 110 -2.12 4.52 -9.89
CA TRP A 110 -2.00 5.79 -9.17
C TRP A 110 -1.57 6.91 -10.12
N ALA A 111 -0.52 6.68 -10.90
CA ALA A 111 -0.01 7.67 -11.85
C ALA A 111 -0.99 7.94 -12.99
N ARG A 112 -1.69 6.90 -13.47
CA ARG A 112 -2.70 7.08 -14.52
C ARG A 112 -3.86 7.97 -14.08
N GLU A 113 -4.14 7.99 -12.78
CA GLU A 113 -5.16 8.88 -12.22
C GLU A 113 -4.65 10.31 -12.03
N GLY A 114 -3.42 10.60 -12.44
CA GLY A 114 -2.83 11.91 -12.29
C GLY A 114 -2.30 12.21 -10.90
N LEU A 115 -2.14 11.19 -10.07
CA LEU A 115 -1.67 11.38 -8.69
C LEU A 115 -0.14 11.37 -8.62
N PRO A 116 0.46 12.10 -7.68
CA PRO A 116 1.89 12.34 -7.70
C PRO A 116 2.76 11.18 -7.25
N LEU A 117 3.91 11.04 -7.90
CA LEU A 117 5.00 10.19 -7.43
C LEU A 117 6.23 11.09 -7.27
N THR A 118 6.94 10.94 -6.18
CA THR A 118 8.10 11.77 -5.88
C THR A 118 9.31 10.91 -5.57
N PRO A 119 10.53 11.40 -5.83
CA PRO A 119 11.74 10.63 -5.49
C PRO A 119 11.75 10.25 -4.00
N ASN A 120 11.96 8.98 -3.72
CA ASN A 120 11.95 8.42 -2.36
C ASN A 120 10.66 8.71 -1.59
N GLY A 121 9.56 9.00 -2.28
CA GLY A 121 8.30 9.37 -1.62
C GLY A 121 8.38 10.65 -0.81
N ARG A 122 9.27 11.56 -1.17
CA ARG A 122 9.44 12.82 -0.42
C ARG A 122 8.17 13.64 -0.45
N GLN A 123 7.82 14.15 0.70
CA GLN A 123 6.71 15.11 0.80
C GLN A 123 7.24 16.51 0.59
N ALA A 124 6.43 17.33 -0.05
CA ALA A 124 6.82 18.70 -0.38
C ALA A 124 6.94 19.57 0.88
#